data_a88508ed26994a0547c784363f3b2ba0
#
_entry.id   a88508ed26994a0547c784363f3b2ba0
#
_cell.length_a   1.000
_cell.length_b   1.000
_cell.length_c   1.000
_cell.angle_alpha   90.00
_cell.angle_beta   90.00
_cell.angle_gamma   90.00
#
_symmetry.space_group_name_H-M   'P 1'
#
loop_
_entity.id
_entity.type
_entity.pdbx_description
1 polymer ?
#
loop_
_entity_poly.entity_id
_entity_poly.type
_entity_poly.pdbx_seq_one_letter_code
_entity_poly.pdbx_strand_id
1 'polypeptide(L)'
;MRVLACLLAGLIAGTTAPATQAWENGERGAYNNKMALLGFLLESAQQQAGRDLQTLCLLMSISNDVTERYVATNPEDVQIQQRLMAMRQDLSACLTNQAEAQAWADS
;
A
#
# COMPACT_ATOMS: atom_id res chain seq x y z
N MET A 1 -21.83 -30.42 15.37
CA MET A 1 -22.83 -29.92 14.68
C MET A 1 -23.32 -28.67 15.11
N ARG A 2 -23.82 -28.58 16.24
CA ARG A 2 -24.30 -27.36 16.71
C ARG A 2 -23.22 -26.40 16.75
N VAL A 3 -22.09 -26.76 17.07
CA VAL A 3 -20.97 -25.88 17.09
C VAL A 3 -20.80 -25.24 15.76
N LEU A 4 -20.92 -26.03 14.78
CA LEU A 4 -20.81 -25.55 13.45
C LEU A 4 -21.82 -24.50 13.16
N ALA A 5 -23.02 -24.74 13.58
CA ALA A 5 -24.04 -23.77 13.33
C ALA A 5 -23.73 -22.46 14.01
N CYS A 6 -23.23 -22.52 15.18
CA CYS A 6 -22.89 -21.32 15.87
C CYS A 6 -21.82 -20.56 15.16
N LEU A 7 -20.87 -21.24 14.67
CA LEU A 7 -19.82 -20.60 13.94
C LEU A 7 -20.34 -19.87 12.75
N LEU A 8 -21.18 -20.51 12.04
CA LEU A 8 -21.73 -19.88 10.88
C LEU A 8 -22.47 -18.63 11.25
N ALA A 9 -23.26 -18.73 12.23
CA ALA A 9 -24.03 -17.60 12.63
C ALA A 9 -23.11 -16.46 13.03
N GLY A 10 -22.15 -16.75 13.80
CA GLY A 10 -21.26 -15.73 14.23
C GLY A 10 -20.51 -15.11 13.10
N LEU A 11 -20.06 -15.92 12.24
CA LEU A 11 -19.34 -15.41 11.12
C LEU A 11 -20.16 -14.49 10.30
N ILE A 12 -21.27 -14.94 9.93
CA ILE A 12 -22.10 -14.15 9.10
C ILE A 12 -22.51 -12.90 9.76
N ALA A 13 -22.99 -13.07 10.92
CA ALA A 13 -23.56 -11.94 11.56
C ALA A 13 -22.59 -10.85 11.76
N GLY A 14 -21.54 -11.13 12.35
CA GLY A 14 -20.84 -10.01 12.78
C GLY A 14 -19.70 -9.65 11.96
N THR A 15 -19.14 -10.59 11.45
CA THR A 15 -17.87 -10.29 10.97
C THR A 15 -17.81 -9.78 9.62
N THR A 16 -18.37 -10.49 8.78
CA THR A 16 -18.11 -10.21 7.42
C THR A 16 -18.53 -8.90 6.99
N ALA A 17 -19.69 -8.57 7.34
CA ALA A 17 -20.27 -7.38 6.79
C ALA A 17 -19.41 -6.16 6.99
N PRO A 18 -19.06 -5.81 8.18
CA PRO A 18 -18.32 -4.57 8.36
C PRO A 18 -17.01 -4.54 7.63
N ALA A 19 -16.31 -5.61 7.67
CA ALA A 19 -15.04 -5.63 7.04
C ALA A 19 -15.15 -5.50 5.54
N THR A 20 -16.04 -6.25 4.99
CA THR A 20 -16.20 -6.24 3.56
C THR A 20 -16.62 -4.89 3.07
N GLN A 21 -17.55 -4.30 3.75
CA GLN A 21 -18.02 -3.03 3.31
C GLN A 21 -16.97 -1.96 3.45
N ALA A 22 -16.17 -2.06 4.46
CA ALA A 22 -15.17 -1.05 4.69
C ALA A 22 -14.20 -0.97 3.53
N TRP A 23 -13.84 -2.08 2.94
CA TRP A 23 -12.86 -1.99 1.92
C TRP A 23 -13.46 -1.86 0.52
N GLU A 24 -14.74 -1.94 0.43
CA GLU A 24 -15.35 -1.78 -0.87
C GLU A 24 -15.91 -0.40 -1.09
N ASN A 25 -16.26 0.27 -0.04
CA ASN A 25 -16.96 1.53 -0.17
C ASN A 25 -16.11 2.68 0.30
N GLY A 26 -16.36 3.82 -0.29
CA GLY A 26 -15.75 5.04 0.15
C GLY A 26 -14.34 5.20 -0.36
N GLU A 27 -13.82 6.38 -0.11
CA GLU A 27 -12.51 6.72 -0.60
C GLU A 27 -11.40 5.92 0.04
N ARG A 28 -11.56 5.60 1.33
CA ARG A 28 -10.54 4.81 1.99
C ARG A 28 -10.49 3.39 1.45
N GLY A 29 -11.66 2.83 1.11
CA GLY A 29 -11.69 1.52 0.50
C GLY A 29 -10.98 1.51 -0.84
N ALA A 30 -11.27 2.51 -1.66
CA ALA A 30 -10.63 2.62 -2.96
C ALA A 30 -9.12 2.81 -2.80
N TYR A 31 -8.72 3.62 -1.84
CA TYR A 31 -7.31 3.82 -1.56
C TYR A 31 -6.65 2.50 -1.15
N ASN A 32 -7.27 1.77 -0.24
CA ASN A 32 -6.70 0.52 0.23
C ASN A 32 -6.58 -0.50 -0.89
N ASN A 33 -7.54 -0.52 -1.80
CA ASN A 33 -7.48 -1.44 -2.92
C ASN A 33 -6.32 -1.10 -3.85
N LYS A 34 -6.11 0.18 -4.11
CA LYS A 34 -4.99 0.58 -4.94
C LYS A 34 -3.67 0.26 -4.28
N MET A 35 -3.58 0.47 -2.98
CA MET A 35 -2.34 0.20 -2.28
C MET A 35 -2.05 -1.30 -2.21
N ALA A 36 -3.09 -2.12 -2.11
CA ALA A 36 -2.90 -3.56 -2.11
C ALA A 36 -2.33 -4.01 -3.45
N LEU A 37 -2.85 -3.46 -4.53
CA LEU A 37 -2.36 -3.80 -5.85
C LEU A 37 -0.91 -3.34 -6.02
N LEU A 38 -0.63 -2.12 -5.61
CA LEU A 38 0.73 -1.60 -5.71
C LEU A 38 1.70 -2.41 -4.85
N GLY A 39 1.26 -2.83 -3.68
CA GLY A 39 2.08 -3.67 -2.82
C GLY A 39 2.41 -4.98 -3.48
N PHE A 40 1.44 -5.56 -4.15
CA PHE A 40 1.67 -6.81 -4.86
C PHE A 40 2.69 -6.61 -5.98
N LEU A 41 2.55 -5.52 -6.73
CA LEU A 41 3.49 -5.24 -7.80
C LEU A 41 4.89 -4.97 -7.26
N LEU A 42 4.99 -4.27 -6.15
CA LEU A 42 6.27 -3.98 -5.56
C LEU A 42 6.96 -5.25 -5.08
N GLU A 43 6.20 -6.12 -4.44
CA GLU A 43 6.74 -7.38 -3.97
C GLU A 43 7.20 -8.24 -5.14
N SER A 44 6.42 -8.26 -6.20
CA SER A 44 6.77 -9.02 -7.37
C SER A 44 8.06 -8.50 -8.01
N ALA A 45 8.19 -7.18 -8.07
CA ALA A 45 9.37 -6.57 -8.64
C ALA A 45 10.61 -6.88 -7.79
N GLN A 46 10.45 -6.89 -6.48
CA GLN A 46 11.56 -7.22 -5.60
C GLN A 46 12.02 -8.64 -5.81
N GLN A 47 11.08 -9.56 -5.99
CA GLN A 47 11.44 -10.95 -6.17
C GLN A 47 12.13 -11.20 -7.49
N GLN A 48 11.65 -10.56 -8.52
CA GLN A 48 12.18 -10.84 -9.84
C GLN A 48 13.48 -10.13 -10.12
N ALA A 49 13.46 -8.84 -9.99
CA ALA A 49 14.60 -8.09 -10.36
C ALA A 49 15.54 -7.85 -9.23
N GLY A 50 15.00 -7.86 -8.06
CA GLY A 50 15.78 -7.72 -6.86
C GLY A 50 16.67 -6.52 -6.82
N ARG A 51 17.08 -6.03 -7.95
CA ARG A 51 17.96 -4.91 -7.94
C ARG A 51 17.61 -3.90 -8.98
N ASP A 52 16.45 -3.98 -9.55
CA ASP A 52 15.99 -2.94 -10.45
C ASP A 52 15.46 -1.81 -9.62
N LEU A 53 16.38 -0.99 -9.14
CA LEU A 53 16.01 0.12 -8.27
C LEU A 53 15.10 1.10 -8.98
N GLN A 54 15.28 1.24 -10.28
CA GLN A 54 14.44 2.17 -11.03
C GLN A 54 12.98 1.78 -10.93
N THR A 55 12.67 0.50 -11.12
CA THR A 55 11.31 0.03 -11.04
C THR A 55 10.79 0.13 -9.62
N LEU A 56 11.61 -0.23 -8.64
CA LEU A 56 11.19 -0.14 -7.25
C LEU A 56 10.87 1.28 -6.86
N CYS A 57 11.76 2.21 -7.20
CA CYS A 57 11.53 3.60 -6.87
C CYS A 57 10.31 4.17 -7.60
N LEU A 58 10.08 3.72 -8.82
CA LEU A 58 8.89 4.16 -9.56
C LEU A 58 7.63 3.69 -8.86
N LEU A 59 7.57 2.44 -8.45
CA LEU A 59 6.39 1.94 -7.76
C LEU A 59 6.18 2.64 -6.43
N MET A 60 7.26 2.93 -5.72
CA MET A 60 7.15 3.68 -4.48
C MET A 60 6.68 5.11 -4.74
N SER A 61 7.10 5.70 -5.83
CA SER A 61 6.65 7.03 -6.20
C SER A 61 5.16 7.05 -6.49
N ILE A 62 4.67 6.05 -7.20
CA ILE A 62 3.25 5.94 -7.49
C ILE A 62 2.46 5.76 -6.19
N SER A 63 2.96 4.93 -5.29
CA SER A 63 2.30 4.72 -4.02
C SER A 63 2.23 6.01 -3.21
N ASN A 64 3.31 6.79 -3.24
CA ASN A 64 3.30 8.09 -2.57
C ASN A 64 2.26 9.01 -3.18
N ASP A 65 2.19 9.06 -4.50
CA ASP A 65 1.23 9.92 -5.16
C ASP A 65 -0.20 9.54 -4.82
N VAL A 66 -0.50 8.26 -4.84
CA VAL A 66 -1.83 7.79 -4.49
C VAL A 66 -2.18 8.17 -3.06
N THR A 67 -1.22 8.03 -2.15
CA THR A 67 -1.44 8.35 -0.75
C THR A 67 -1.59 9.85 -0.55
N GLU A 68 -0.81 10.66 -1.25
CA GLU A 68 -0.94 12.11 -1.16
C GLU A 68 -2.31 12.58 -1.60
N ARG A 69 -2.79 12.01 -2.68
CA ARG A 69 -4.11 12.40 -3.18
C ARG A 69 -5.20 12.02 -2.21
N TYR A 70 -5.07 10.86 -1.59
CA TYR A 70 -6.05 10.46 -0.60
C TYR A 70 -6.03 11.41 0.59
N VAL A 71 -4.85 11.76 1.09
CA VAL A 71 -4.73 12.64 2.24
C VAL A 71 -5.27 14.03 1.91
N ALA A 72 -5.06 14.50 0.68
CA ALA A 72 -5.54 15.82 0.30
C ALA A 72 -7.05 15.92 0.41
N THR A 73 -7.75 14.85 0.13
CA THR A 73 -9.21 14.87 0.23
C THR A 73 -9.73 14.31 1.55
N ASN A 74 -8.85 13.75 2.36
CA ASN A 74 -9.22 13.19 3.66
C ASN A 74 -8.24 13.65 4.72
N PRO A 75 -8.18 14.95 4.99
CA PRO A 75 -7.14 15.47 5.88
C PRO A 75 -7.28 15.05 7.33
N GLU A 76 -8.43 14.48 7.69
CA GLU A 76 -8.62 14.05 9.06
C GLU A 76 -8.14 12.62 9.29
N ASP A 77 -7.69 11.93 8.26
CA ASP A 77 -7.24 10.56 8.40
C ASP A 77 -5.77 10.56 8.85
N VAL A 78 -5.58 10.70 10.13
CA VAL A 78 -4.24 10.83 10.70
C VAL A 78 -3.39 9.60 10.46
N GLN A 79 -3.99 8.45 10.49
CA GLN A 79 -3.25 7.21 10.29
C GLN A 79 -2.60 7.17 8.91
N ILE A 80 -3.33 7.57 7.90
CA ILE A 80 -2.78 7.56 6.56
C ILE A 80 -1.78 8.71 6.38
N GLN A 81 -1.98 9.82 7.06
CA GLN A 81 -0.98 10.88 7.03
C GLN A 81 0.35 10.39 7.57
N GLN A 82 0.33 9.64 8.65
CA GLN A 82 1.56 9.10 9.22
C GLN A 82 2.20 8.10 8.28
N ARG A 83 1.38 7.31 7.62
CA ARG A 83 1.89 6.38 6.62
C ARG A 83 2.59 7.14 5.50
N LEU A 84 2.00 8.23 5.06
CA LEU A 84 2.59 9.02 3.99
C LEU A 84 3.97 9.53 4.37
N MET A 85 4.12 9.98 5.60
CA MET A 85 5.42 10.47 6.05
C MET A 85 6.48 9.39 5.97
N ALA A 86 6.13 8.19 6.43
CA ALA A 86 7.08 7.07 6.36
C ALA A 86 7.38 6.71 4.92
N MET A 87 6.36 6.73 4.07
CA MET A 87 6.55 6.39 2.66
C MET A 87 7.44 7.40 1.96
N ARG A 88 7.33 8.66 2.33
CA ARG A 88 8.19 9.67 1.73
C ARG A 88 9.65 9.46 2.10
N GLN A 89 9.91 9.04 3.32
CA GLN A 89 11.27 8.75 3.73
C GLN A 89 11.81 7.56 2.96
N ASP A 90 10.99 6.53 2.80
CA ASP A 90 11.41 5.35 2.06
C ASP A 90 11.69 5.69 0.60
N LEU A 91 10.85 6.51 0.00
CA LEU A 91 11.07 6.92 -1.37
C LEU A 91 12.36 7.72 -1.51
N SER A 92 12.60 8.62 -0.58
CA SER A 92 13.82 9.41 -0.61
C SER A 92 15.05 8.52 -0.55
N ALA A 93 15.02 7.51 0.31
CA ALA A 93 16.13 6.57 0.40
C ALA A 93 16.30 5.78 -0.88
N CYS A 94 15.19 5.38 -1.47
CA CYS A 94 15.24 4.63 -2.72
C CYS A 94 15.87 5.47 -3.83
N LEU A 95 15.46 6.72 -3.93
CA LEU A 95 15.98 7.60 -4.97
C LEU A 95 17.46 7.91 -4.76
N THR A 96 17.87 8.05 -3.52
CA THR A 96 19.28 8.26 -3.23
C THR A 96 20.10 7.05 -3.66
N ASN A 97 19.61 5.85 -3.34
CA ASN A 97 20.32 4.64 -3.73
C ASN A 97 20.36 4.49 -5.24
N GLN A 98 19.30 4.87 -5.92
CA GLN A 98 19.27 4.81 -7.37
C GLN A 98 20.29 5.75 -7.97
N ALA A 99 20.38 6.98 -7.46
CA ALA A 99 21.33 7.94 -7.96
C ALA A 99 22.76 7.46 -7.76
N GLU A 100 23.03 6.87 -6.60
CA GLU A 100 24.37 6.34 -6.33
C GLU A 100 24.72 5.20 -7.25
N ALA A 101 23.74 4.32 -7.50
CA ALA A 101 23.98 3.20 -8.41
C ALA A 101 24.29 3.69 -9.81
N GLN A 102 23.61 4.75 -10.25
CA GLN A 102 23.88 5.29 -11.57
C GLN A 102 25.24 5.99 -11.64
N ALA A 103 25.62 6.66 -10.58
CA ALA A 103 26.92 7.28 -10.51
C ALA A 103 28.02 6.25 -10.67
N TRP A 104 27.85 5.12 -10.02
CA TRP A 104 28.81 4.03 -10.15
C TRP A 104 28.86 3.50 -11.58
N ALA A 105 27.71 3.37 -12.21
CA ALA A 105 27.66 2.85 -13.57
C ALA A 105 28.31 3.83 -14.55
N ASP A 106 28.19 5.13 -14.28
CA ASP A 106 28.72 6.14 -15.16
C ASP A 106 30.21 6.37 -14.97
N SER A 107 30.74 5.94 -13.86
CA SER A 107 32.18 6.11 -13.65
C SER A 107 32.92 4.84 -14.02
#